data_3868d8d55edd6f89388a34d6ed6f2ff7
#
_entry.id   3868d8d55edd6f89388a34d6ed6f2ff7
#
_cell.length_a   1.000
_cell.length_b   1.000
_cell.length_c   1.000
_cell.angle_alpha   90.00
_cell.angle_beta   90.00
_cell.angle_gamma   90.00
#
_symmetry.space_group_name_H-M   'P 1'
#
loop_
_entity.id
_entity.type
_entity.pdbx_description
1 polymer ?
#
loop_
_entity_poly.entity_id
_entity_poly.type
_entity_poly.pdbx_seq_one_letter_code
_entity_poly.pdbx_strand_id
1 'polypeptide(L)'
;MYKRQSYNKVNGVHTANSYDLCTTAARKEWGFAGIIMTDWTTTNADGGSSAAKCIAAGNDLVMPGTDTDRREILDALSAENDQYLEEKDLTACAQRILEMIFTSNSYE
;
A
#
# COMPACT_ATOMS: atom_id res chain seq x y z
N MET A 1 -6.19 -13.34 -5.59
CA MET A 1 -7.28 -12.44 -5.15
C MET A 1 -6.69 -11.09 -4.74
N TYR A 2 -7.38 -10.01 -5.06
CA TYR A 2 -6.95 -8.67 -4.74
C TYR A 2 -8.10 -7.81 -4.23
N LYS A 3 -7.76 -6.74 -3.51
CA LYS A 3 -8.70 -5.66 -3.14
C LYS A 3 -8.13 -4.34 -3.62
N ARG A 4 -8.97 -3.50 -4.21
CA ARG A 4 -8.60 -2.15 -4.63
C ARG A 4 -9.19 -1.14 -3.66
N GLN A 5 -8.36 -0.18 -3.25
CA GLN A 5 -8.79 0.93 -2.39
C GLN A 5 -9.61 1.96 -3.19
N SER A 6 -10.22 2.89 -2.50
CA SER A 6 -11.01 3.96 -3.07
C SER A 6 -10.31 5.32 -2.91
N TYR A 7 -10.80 6.34 -3.61
CA TYR A 7 -10.22 7.69 -3.55
C TYR A 7 -10.62 8.47 -2.31
N ASN A 8 -11.72 8.12 -1.66
CA ASN A 8 -12.30 8.90 -0.58
C ASN A 8 -11.52 8.83 0.72
N LYS A 9 -11.86 9.74 1.62
CA LYS A 9 -11.37 9.75 3.00
C LYS A 9 -12.41 9.16 3.96
N VAL A 10 -11.93 8.52 4.99
CA VAL A 10 -12.72 8.10 6.15
C VAL A 10 -12.07 8.73 7.39
N ASN A 11 -12.85 9.51 8.15
CA ASN A 11 -12.33 10.27 9.29
C ASN A 11 -11.11 11.15 8.94
N GLY A 12 -11.13 11.77 7.76
CA GLY A 12 -10.07 12.67 7.30
C GLY A 12 -8.82 11.99 6.75
N VAL A 13 -8.75 10.66 6.76
CA VAL A 13 -7.62 9.88 6.24
C VAL A 13 -8.02 9.20 4.95
N HIS A 14 -7.21 9.33 3.91
CA HIS A 14 -7.43 8.55 2.69
C HIS A 14 -7.49 7.05 2.99
N THR A 15 -8.46 6.35 2.42
CA THR A 15 -8.61 4.90 2.64
C THR A 15 -7.32 4.14 2.32
N ALA A 16 -6.61 4.54 1.27
CA ALA A 16 -5.34 3.94 0.90
C ALA A 16 -4.21 4.20 1.92
N ASN A 17 -4.30 5.26 2.72
CA ASN A 17 -3.33 5.59 3.77
C ASN A 17 -3.74 5.05 5.15
N SER A 18 -4.88 4.39 5.25
CA SER A 18 -5.43 3.96 6.54
C SER A 18 -4.93 2.57 6.93
N TYR A 19 -4.03 2.52 7.90
CA TYR A 19 -3.61 1.26 8.52
C TYR A 19 -4.80 0.50 9.12
N ASP A 20 -5.72 1.23 9.75
CA ASP A 20 -6.91 0.61 10.36
C ASP A 20 -7.79 -0.11 9.34
N LEU A 21 -7.98 0.45 8.15
CA LEU A 21 -8.76 -0.19 7.10
C LEU A 21 -7.98 -1.30 6.39
N CYS A 22 -6.74 -1.02 5.99
CA CYS A 22 -5.96 -1.96 5.18
C CYS A 22 -5.41 -3.13 5.99
N THR A 23 -4.87 -2.87 7.16
CA THR A 23 -4.22 -3.90 7.97
C THR A 23 -5.13 -4.38 9.09
N THR A 24 -5.64 -3.52 9.95
CA THR A 24 -6.44 -3.96 11.10
C THR A 24 -7.73 -4.62 10.64
N ALA A 25 -8.55 -3.95 9.85
CA ALA A 25 -9.83 -4.51 9.41
C ALA A 25 -9.64 -5.61 8.36
N ALA A 26 -9.04 -5.28 7.21
CA ALA A 26 -9.00 -6.22 6.09
C ALA A 26 -8.13 -7.45 6.38
N ARG A 27 -6.92 -7.26 6.90
CA ARG A 27 -6.00 -8.38 7.09
C ARG A 27 -6.20 -9.12 8.40
N LYS A 28 -6.34 -8.38 9.52
CA LYS A 28 -6.42 -9.01 10.85
C LYS A 28 -7.84 -9.47 11.19
N GLU A 29 -8.84 -8.60 11.04
CA GLU A 29 -10.22 -8.96 11.43
C GLU A 29 -10.89 -9.86 10.38
N TRP A 30 -10.75 -9.53 9.09
CA TRP A 30 -11.38 -10.30 8.01
C TRP A 30 -10.52 -11.43 7.46
N GLY A 31 -9.25 -11.51 7.87
CA GLY A 31 -8.34 -12.56 7.44
C GLY A 31 -7.96 -12.51 5.97
N PHE A 32 -8.02 -11.32 5.34
CA PHE A 32 -7.67 -11.18 3.93
C PHE A 32 -6.17 -11.33 3.72
N ALA A 33 -5.75 -12.39 3.02
CA ALA A 33 -4.35 -12.73 2.77
C ALA A 33 -3.82 -12.31 1.39
N GLY A 34 -4.69 -11.80 0.50
CA GLY A 34 -4.31 -11.37 -0.84
C GLY A 34 -3.64 -10.00 -0.88
N ILE A 35 -3.42 -9.48 -2.08
CA ILE A 35 -2.85 -8.15 -2.26
C ILE A 35 -3.91 -7.06 -2.13
N ILE A 36 -3.50 -5.90 -1.63
CA ILE A 36 -4.28 -4.67 -1.62
C ILE A 36 -3.56 -3.67 -2.52
N MET A 37 -4.29 -3.06 -3.44
CA MET A 37 -3.73 -2.04 -4.35
C MET A 37 -4.44 -0.71 -4.16
N THR A 38 -3.74 0.39 -4.46
CA THR A 38 -4.35 1.71 -4.51
C THR A 38 -5.31 1.79 -5.69
N ASP A 39 -6.22 2.77 -5.67
CA ASP A 39 -6.92 3.14 -6.89
C ASP A 39 -5.97 3.88 -7.82
N TRP A 40 -6.34 3.96 -9.09
CA TRP A 40 -5.46 4.49 -10.14
C TRP A 40 -5.16 5.97 -9.93
N THR A 41 -3.89 6.34 -9.91
CA THR A 41 -3.39 7.71 -9.77
C THR A 41 -3.78 8.46 -8.49
N THR A 42 -4.30 7.78 -7.47
CA THR A 42 -4.70 8.45 -6.21
C THR A 42 -3.53 9.18 -5.53
N THR A 43 -2.31 8.70 -5.70
CA THR A 43 -1.10 9.30 -5.13
C THR A 43 -0.60 10.52 -5.91
N ASN A 44 -1.10 10.73 -7.12
CA ASN A 44 -0.67 11.83 -8.02
C ASN A 44 -1.70 12.96 -8.11
N ALA A 45 -2.84 12.82 -7.46
CA ALA A 45 -3.89 13.83 -7.44
C ALA A 45 -3.60 14.90 -6.39
N ASP A 46 -3.98 16.15 -6.67
CA ASP A 46 -3.91 17.22 -5.67
C ASP A 46 -4.73 16.83 -4.43
N GLY A 47 -4.10 16.88 -3.26
CA GLY A 47 -4.71 16.41 -2.02
C GLY A 47 -4.98 14.91 -1.98
N GLY A 48 -4.30 14.14 -2.84
CA GLY A 48 -4.40 12.68 -2.90
C GLY A 48 -3.69 11.96 -1.76
N SER A 49 -3.61 10.64 -1.88
CA SER A 49 -2.94 9.81 -0.89
C SER A 49 -1.42 9.88 -1.05
N SER A 50 -0.70 9.53 0.01
CA SER A 50 0.77 9.42 -0.02
C SER A 50 1.19 8.00 -0.36
N ALA A 51 2.10 7.84 -1.32
CA ALA A 51 2.62 6.53 -1.72
C ALA A 51 3.30 5.81 -0.54
N ALA A 52 4.14 6.51 0.21
CA ALA A 52 4.82 5.94 1.37
C ALA A 52 3.83 5.51 2.45
N LYS A 53 2.80 6.33 2.72
CA LYS A 53 1.74 5.97 3.69
C LYS A 53 0.86 4.82 3.19
N CYS A 54 0.67 4.69 1.88
CA CYS A 54 -0.03 3.54 1.31
C CYS A 54 0.70 2.23 1.65
N ILE A 55 2.01 2.19 1.46
CA ILE A 55 2.84 1.03 1.79
C ILE A 55 2.79 0.76 3.29
N ALA A 56 3.00 1.77 4.12
CA ALA A 56 2.95 1.64 5.58
C ALA A 56 1.58 1.15 6.08
N ALA A 57 0.50 1.51 5.38
CA ALA A 57 -0.85 1.07 5.72
C ALA A 57 -1.13 -0.39 5.33
N GLY A 58 -0.33 -0.99 4.46
CA GLY A 58 -0.49 -2.37 4.01
C GLY A 58 -1.01 -2.52 2.59
N ASN A 59 -0.97 -1.46 1.76
CA ASN A 59 -1.12 -1.62 0.32
C ASN A 59 0.15 -2.24 -0.25
N ASP A 60 -0.01 -3.15 -1.16
CA ASP A 60 1.10 -3.88 -1.78
C ASP A 60 1.51 -3.29 -3.11
N LEU A 61 0.58 -2.65 -3.81
CA LEU A 61 0.80 -2.04 -5.12
C LEU A 61 0.28 -0.60 -5.14
N VAL A 62 1.13 0.31 -5.56
CA VAL A 62 0.76 1.70 -5.87
C VAL A 62 0.51 1.81 -7.37
N MET A 63 -0.71 2.13 -7.77
CA MET A 63 -1.13 2.10 -9.17
C MET A 63 -1.27 3.49 -9.77
N PRO A 64 -0.70 3.77 -10.92
CA PRO A 64 0.18 2.91 -11.74
C PRO A 64 1.63 2.84 -11.24
N GLY A 65 2.01 3.66 -10.27
CA GLY A 65 3.37 3.83 -9.80
C GLY A 65 4.18 4.77 -10.70
N THR A 66 4.72 5.83 -10.11
CA THR A 66 5.50 6.84 -10.81
C THR A 66 6.87 7.00 -10.15
N ASP A 67 7.79 7.69 -10.83
CA ASP A 67 9.08 8.03 -10.22
C ASP A 67 8.91 8.92 -8.97
N THR A 68 7.86 9.74 -8.93
CA THR A 68 7.53 10.55 -7.75
C THR A 68 7.13 9.65 -6.59
N ASP A 69 6.28 8.65 -6.82
CA ASP A 69 5.89 7.67 -5.81
C ASP A 69 7.10 6.91 -5.27
N ARG A 70 7.97 6.48 -6.16
CA ARG A 70 9.21 5.76 -5.81
C ARG A 70 10.12 6.62 -4.93
N ARG A 71 10.33 7.89 -5.30
CA ARG A 71 11.16 8.82 -4.51
C ARG A 71 10.56 9.05 -3.14
N GLU A 72 9.26 9.28 -3.05
CA GLU A 72 8.57 9.47 -1.77
C GLU A 72 8.78 8.27 -0.83
N ILE A 73 8.67 7.05 -1.35
CA ILE A 73 8.91 5.83 -0.57
C ILE A 73 10.36 5.76 -0.08
N LEU A 74 11.32 6.03 -0.97
CA LEU A 74 12.74 6.01 -0.60
C LEU A 74 13.09 7.09 0.42
N ASP A 75 12.54 8.28 0.27
CA ASP A 75 12.75 9.38 1.22
C ASP A 75 12.17 9.04 2.60
N ALA A 76 10.99 8.44 2.63
CA ALA A 76 10.36 7.99 3.87
C ALA A 76 11.17 6.91 4.59
N LEU A 77 11.77 5.99 3.86
CA LEU A 77 12.67 4.96 4.42
C LEU A 77 13.95 5.54 5.00
N SER A 78 14.45 6.62 4.38
CA SER A 78 15.69 7.28 4.80
C SER A 78 15.48 8.32 5.90
N ALA A 79 14.24 8.63 6.26
CA ALA A 79 13.93 9.67 7.24
C ALA A 79 14.47 9.30 8.62
N GLU A 80 15.19 10.24 9.26
CA GLU A 80 15.73 10.06 10.61
C GLU A 80 14.70 10.40 11.69
N ASN A 81 13.75 11.30 11.38
CA ASN A 81 12.69 11.76 12.27
C ASN A 81 11.33 11.38 11.71
N ASP A 82 10.40 11.03 12.59
CA ASP A 82 9.01 10.67 12.24
C ASP A 82 8.93 9.53 11.21
N GLN A 83 9.87 8.60 11.29
CA GLN A 83 9.89 7.43 10.40
C GLN A 83 8.66 6.55 10.65
N TYR A 84 7.73 6.57 9.71
CA TYR A 84 6.51 5.75 9.74
C TYR A 84 6.56 4.57 8.77
N LEU A 85 7.54 4.54 7.87
CA LEU A 85 7.76 3.46 6.90
C LEU A 85 9.09 2.78 7.21
N GLU A 86 9.06 1.48 7.39
CA GLU A 86 10.23 0.67 7.68
C GLU A 86 10.48 -0.35 6.57
N GLU A 87 11.70 -0.84 6.46
CA GLU A 87 12.07 -1.86 5.48
C GLU A 87 11.21 -3.12 5.59
N LYS A 88 10.80 -3.49 6.81
CA LYS A 88 9.89 -4.62 7.04
C LYS A 88 8.55 -4.46 6.34
N ASP A 89 8.05 -3.23 6.20
CA ASP A 89 6.79 -2.94 5.52
C ASP A 89 6.89 -3.23 4.02
N LEU A 90 7.98 -2.79 3.40
CA LEU A 90 8.27 -3.11 1.99
C LEU A 90 8.48 -4.61 1.78
N THR A 91 9.20 -5.26 2.67
CA THR A 91 9.44 -6.70 2.61
C THR A 91 8.11 -7.46 2.66
N ALA A 92 7.22 -7.08 3.56
CA ALA A 92 5.89 -7.68 3.67
C ALA A 92 5.06 -7.49 2.39
N CYS A 93 5.09 -6.29 1.79
CA CYS A 93 4.42 -6.02 0.51
C CYS A 93 4.99 -6.90 -0.61
N ALA A 94 6.30 -6.95 -0.75
CA ALA A 94 6.97 -7.76 -1.76
C ALA A 94 6.65 -9.25 -1.59
N GLN A 95 6.62 -9.74 -0.36
CA GLN A 95 6.26 -11.11 -0.06
C GLN A 95 4.84 -11.45 -0.51
N ARG A 96 3.87 -10.60 -0.21
CA ARG A 96 2.49 -10.82 -0.65
C ARG A 96 2.33 -10.81 -2.17
N ILE A 97 3.07 -9.96 -2.87
CA ILE A 97 3.10 -9.94 -4.34
C ILE A 97 3.68 -11.24 -4.88
N LEU A 98 4.80 -11.71 -4.33
CA LEU A 98 5.41 -12.98 -4.73
C LEU A 98 4.48 -14.17 -4.48
N GLU A 99 3.83 -14.22 -3.32
CA GLU A 99 2.85 -15.25 -3.00
C GLU A 99 1.70 -15.29 -4.02
N MET A 100 1.19 -14.11 -4.42
CA MET A 100 0.17 -14.03 -5.45
C MET A 100 0.68 -14.53 -6.79
N ILE A 101 1.90 -14.17 -7.20
CA ILE A 101 2.49 -14.64 -8.46
C ILE A 101 2.62 -16.16 -8.46
N PHE A 102 3.14 -16.74 -7.38
CA PHE A 102 3.34 -18.20 -7.29
C PHE A 102 2.03 -18.99 -7.28
N THR A 103 0.94 -18.40 -6.85
CA THR A 103 -0.39 -19.03 -6.86
C THR A 103 -1.21 -18.69 -8.10
N SER A 104 -0.70 -17.83 -8.99
CA SER A 104 -1.39 -17.46 -10.22
C SER A 104 -1.25 -18.52 -11.31
N ASN A 105 -2.21 -18.55 -12.25
CA ASN A 105 -2.16 -19.43 -13.42
C ASN A 105 -1.07 -19.04 -14.43
N SER A 106 -0.45 -17.88 -14.28
CA SER A 106 0.62 -17.39 -15.17
C SER A 106 2.01 -17.87 -14.76
N TYR A 107 2.13 -18.48 -13.58
CA TYR A 107 3.38 -19.03 -13.09
C TYR A 107 3.43 -20.55 -13.36
N GLU A 108 4.51 -20.96 -14.00
CA GLU A 108 4.81 -22.36 -14.28
C GLU A 108 6.18 -22.76 -13.74
#